data_aca1b88cd0270f6e09a92fcec09832c8
#
_entry.id   aca1b88cd0270f6e09a92fcec09832c8
#
_cell.length_a   1.000
_cell.length_b   1.000
_cell.length_c   1.000
_cell.angle_alpha   90.00
_cell.angle_beta   90.00
_cell.angle_gamma   90.00
#
_symmetry.space_group_name_H-M   'P 1'
#
loop_
_entity.id
_entity.type
_entity.pdbx_description
1 polymer ?
#
loop_
_entity_poly.entity_id
_entity_poly.type
_entity_poly.pdbx_seq_one_letter_code
_entity_poly.pdbx_strand_id
1 'polypeptide(L)'
;MIQLKNLRAGYPGRPVLEDVTLEFRPGEVLAVLGPNGCGKSTLLRTANGLLPKTGGEVLVDGVPLEGLSAKEVAQKVAYLPQSRSVPNITAGRMVLHGRFPYLSYPRRYRREDHEMVRRALDWVGAAELASRPLAELSGGQRQKVYLAMALTQEAPTLLMDEPTTFLDVGRQLEVMAAARRLAQEGRAVVMVLHDLPLAMRGADDAALLSHGRLAAWGTVEEVYASGKIDQVFGVALRRVETRSGWQYYYG
;
A
#
# COMPACT_ATOMS: atom_id res chain seq x y z
N MET A 1 -11.39 0.21 8.47
CA MET A 1 -11.87 -0.29 7.16
C MET A 1 -12.12 0.88 6.22
N ILE A 2 -11.69 0.79 4.96
CA ILE A 2 -12.00 1.80 3.93
C ILE A 2 -12.98 1.18 2.93
N GLN A 3 -14.01 1.94 2.55
CA GLN A 3 -14.99 1.54 1.54
C GLN A 3 -15.04 2.60 0.45
N LEU A 4 -14.95 2.17 -0.79
CA LEU A 4 -15.12 2.99 -1.99
C LEU A 4 -16.45 2.59 -2.63
N LYS A 5 -17.36 3.55 -2.85
CA LYS A 5 -18.69 3.30 -3.43
C LYS A 5 -18.87 4.14 -4.67
N ASN A 6 -18.97 3.48 -5.82
CA ASN A 6 -19.12 4.11 -7.14
C ASN A 6 -18.13 5.25 -7.37
N LEU A 7 -16.88 5.08 -6.88
CA LEU A 7 -15.86 6.11 -6.86
C LEU A 7 -15.53 6.57 -8.28
N ARG A 8 -15.52 7.89 -8.46
CA ARG A 8 -15.00 8.58 -9.65
C ARG A 8 -13.90 9.53 -9.21
N ALA A 9 -12.79 9.53 -9.91
CA ALA A 9 -11.67 10.41 -9.62
C ALA A 9 -10.81 10.65 -10.85
N GLY A 10 -10.05 11.73 -10.84
CA GLY A 10 -9.15 12.09 -11.92
C GLY A 10 -8.51 13.45 -11.70
N TYR A 11 -7.89 13.96 -12.73
CA TYR A 11 -7.23 15.27 -12.73
C TYR A 11 -8.05 16.25 -13.54
N PRO A 12 -7.85 17.56 -13.41
CA PRO A 12 -8.60 18.56 -14.19
C PRO A 12 -8.60 18.23 -15.69
N GLY A 13 -9.79 18.07 -16.28
CA GLY A 13 -9.97 17.70 -17.69
C GLY A 13 -9.63 16.26 -18.07
N ARG A 14 -9.21 15.40 -17.10
CA ARG A 14 -8.83 14.01 -17.35
C ARG A 14 -9.42 13.09 -16.29
N PRO A 15 -10.62 12.52 -16.48
CA PRO A 15 -11.14 11.46 -15.64
C PRO A 15 -10.24 10.22 -15.74
N VAL A 16 -10.04 9.51 -14.63
CA VAL A 16 -9.15 8.34 -14.54
C VAL A 16 -9.87 7.13 -13.96
N LEU A 17 -10.67 7.32 -12.93
CA LEU A 17 -11.46 6.28 -12.31
C LEU A 17 -12.94 6.51 -12.56
N GLU A 18 -13.64 5.43 -12.89
CA GLU A 18 -15.07 5.44 -13.16
C GLU A 18 -15.74 4.26 -12.49
N ASP A 19 -16.67 4.56 -11.56
CA ASP A 19 -17.55 3.58 -10.94
C ASP A 19 -16.80 2.44 -10.21
N VAL A 20 -15.79 2.78 -9.40
CA VAL A 20 -15.01 1.81 -8.63
C VAL A 20 -15.66 1.58 -7.27
N THR A 21 -16.14 0.35 -7.01
CA THR A 21 -16.66 -0.09 -5.72
C THR A 21 -15.75 -1.18 -5.16
N LEU A 22 -15.10 -0.90 -4.02
CA LEU A 22 -14.04 -1.75 -3.46
C LEU A 22 -13.94 -1.54 -1.94
N GLU A 23 -13.54 -2.57 -1.21
CA GLU A 23 -13.30 -2.51 0.23
C GLU A 23 -11.87 -2.89 0.58
N PHE A 24 -11.27 -2.18 1.55
CA PHE A 24 -9.97 -2.53 2.14
C PHE A 24 -10.24 -3.12 3.53
N ARG A 25 -10.14 -4.43 3.63
CA ARG A 25 -10.56 -5.18 4.81
C ARG A 25 -9.42 -5.33 5.82
N PRO A 26 -9.69 -5.10 7.11
CA PRO A 26 -8.72 -5.42 8.17
C PRO A 26 -8.37 -6.92 8.16
N GLY A 27 -7.11 -7.21 8.39
CA GLY A 27 -6.63 -8.60 8.45
C GLY A 27 -6.25 -9.19 7.08
N GLU A 28 -6.40 -8.44 6.00
CA GLU A 28 -6.19 -8.91 4.64
C GLU A 28 -5.14 -8.08 3.88
N VAL A 29 -4.46 -8.74 2.96
CA VAL A 29 -3.60 -8.13 1.94
C VAL A 29 -4.37 -8.07 0.63
N LEU A 30 -4.69 -6.87 0.15
CA LEU A 30 -5.31 -6.63 -1.15
C LEU A 30 -4.24 -6.23 -2.17
N ALA A 31 -4.10 -7.01 -3.24
CA ALA A 31 -3.29 -6.64 -4.40
C ALA A 31 -4.12 -5.85 -5.42
N VAL A 32 -3.70 -4.62 -5.72
CA VAL A 32 -4.27 -3.81 -6.81
C VAL A 32 -3.43 -4.02 -8.06
N LEU A 33 -4.02 -4.67 -9.05
CA LEU A 33 -3.40 -5.09 -10.30
C LEU A 33 -3.97 -4.29 -11.48
N GLY A 34 -3.22 -4.23 -12.57
CA GLY A 34 -3.67 -3.62 -13.82
C GLY A 34 -2.52 -3.01 -14.62
N PRO A 35 -2.72 -2.74 -15.91
CA PRO A 35 -1.72 -2.13 -16.78
C PRO A 35 -1.27 -0.75 -16.30
N ASN A 36 -0.16 -0.26 -16.85
CA ASN A 36 0.30 1.09 -16.56
C ASN A 36 -0.74 2.13 -17.04
N GLY A 37 -0.98 3.14 -16.22
CA GLY A 37 -1.94 4.22 -16.54
C GLY A 37 -3.42 3.86 -16.32
N CYS A 38 -3.77 2.65 -15.85
CA CYS A 38 -5.17 2.26 -15.61
C CYS A 38 -5.82 2.91 -14.36
N GLY A 39 -5.05 3.65 -13.53
CA GLY A 39 -5.59 4.41 -12.40
C GLY A 39 -5.21 3.89 -11.01
N LYS A 40 -4.30 2.91 -10.85
CA LYS A 40 -3.93 2.31 -9.55
C LYS A 40 -3.47 3.35 -8.51
N SER A 41 -2.49 4.18 -8.86
CA SER A 41 -2.00 5.25 -7.96
C SER A 41 -3.07 6.33 -7.70
N THR A 42 -3.93 6.60 -8.68
CA THR A 42 -5.08 7.50 -8.52
C THR A 42 -6.06 6.93 -7.48
N LEU A 43 -6.34 5.62 -7.53
CA LEU A 43 -7.17 4.92 -6.56
C LEU A 43 -6.63 5.10 -5.13
N LEU A 44 -5.34 4.77 -4.91
CA LEU A 44 -4.73 4.90 -3.59
C LEU A 44 -4.71 6.35 -3.09
N ARG A 45 -4.37 7.30 -3.96
CA ARG A 45 -4.34 8.73 -3.60
C ARG A 45 -5.73 9.26 -3.24
N THR A 46 -6.77 8.81 -3.95
CA THR A 46 -8.15 9.22 -3.64
C THR A 46 -8.64 8.57 -2.35
N ALA A 47 -8.35 7.29 -2.14
CA ALA A 47 -8.69 6.59 -0.90
C ALA A 47 -8.02 7.19 0.35
N ASN A 48 -6.87 7.86 0.18
CA ASN A 48 -6.12 8.54 1.26
C ASN A 48 -6.40 10.06 1.33
N GLY A 49 -7.32 10.59 0.53
CA GLY A 49 -7.64 12.03 0.53
C GLY A 49 -6.59 12.95 -0.09
N LEU A 50 -5.54 12.42 -0.72
CA LEU A 50 -4.50 13.20 -1.40
C LEU A 50 -4.94 13.68 -2.80
N LEU A 51 -5.95 13.05 -3.36
CA LEU A 51 -6.60 13.47 -4.60
C LEU A 51 -8.11 13.54 -4.34
N PRO A 52 -8.78 14.68 -4.61
CA PRO A 52 -10.22 14.78 -4.43
C PRO A 52 -10.95 13.85 -5.40
N LYS A 53 -12.00 13.20 -4.92
CA LYS A 53 -12.93 12.48 -5.79
C LYS A 53 -13.75 13.44 -6.61
N THR A 54 -14.23 12.99 -7.76
CA THR A 54 -15.16 13.73 -8.63
C THR A 54 -16.59 13.18 -8.55
N GLY A 55 -16.80 12.04 -7.86
CA GLY A 55 -18.10 11.43 -7.61
C GLY A 55 -17.99 10.16 -6.78
N GLY A 56 -19.11 9.63 -6.33
CA GLY A 56 -19.17 8.49 -5.44
C GLY A 56 -18.78 8.84 -3.99
N GLU A 57 -18.45 7.82 -3.20
CA GLU A 57 -18.12 7.98 -1.78
C GLU A 57 -16.82 7.26 -1.42
N VAL A 58 -16.05 7.86 -0.49
CA VAL A 58 -14.96 7.21 0.24
C VAL A 58 -15.30 7.26 1.71
N LEU A 59 -15.45 6.12 2.35
CA LEU A 59 -15.75 5.99 3.78
C LEU A 59 -14.55 5.42 4.51
N VAL A 60 -14.17 6.03 5.61
CA VAL A 60 -13.13 5.54 6.53
C VAL A 60 -13.80 5.23 7.87
N ASP A 61 -13.88 3.94 8.23
CA ASP A 61 -14.63 3.46 9.39
C ASP A 61 -16.10 3.94 9.40
N GLY A 62 -16.74 3.97 8.22
CA GLY A 62 -18.13 4.42 8.05
C GLY A 62 -18.31 5.93 8.00
N VAL A 63 -17.26 6.73 8.20
CA VAL A 63 -17.31 8.21 8.13
C VAL A 63 -16.86 8.67 6.74
N PRO A 64 -17.62 9.56 6.06
CA PRO A 64 -17.17 10.15 4.80
C PRO A 64 -15.81 10.83 4.97
N LEU A 65 -14.90 10.58 4.02
CA LEU A 65 -13.52 11.10 4.05
C LEU A 65 -13.47 12.62 4.16
N GLU A 66 -14.40 13.32 3.54
CA GLU A 66 -14.53 14.78 3.59
C GLU A 66 -14.92 15.32 4.96
N GLY A 67 -15.49 14.48 5.82
CA GLY A 67 -15.80 14.79 7.21
C GLY A 67 -14.61 14.67 8.16
N LEU A 68 -13.46 14.16 7.68
CA LEU A 68 -12.26 13.96 8.47
C LEU A 68 -11.23 15.06 8.17
N SER A 69 -10.59 15.58 9.20
CA SER A 69 -9.40 16.42 9.03
C SER A 69 -8.22 15.61 8.44
N ALA A 70 -7.27 16.29 7.81
CA ALA A 70 -6.05 15.64 7.31
C ALA A 70 -5.28 14.89 8.41
N LYS A 71 -5.36 15.36 9.66
CA LYS A 71 -4.76 14.69 10.81
C LYS A 71 -5.47 13.38 11.13
N GLU A 72 -6.79 13.37 11.16
CA GLU A 72 -7.59 12.17 11.42
C GLU A 72 -7.40 11.13 10.31
N VAL A 73 -7.38 11.56 9.05
CA VAL A 73 -7.07 10.67 7.92
C VAL A 73 -5.68 10.05 8.10
N ALA A 74 -4.66 10.86 8.43
CA ALA A 74 -3.30 10.36 8.62
C ALA A 74 -3.16 9.44 9.85
N GLN A 75 -4.05 9.50 10.83
CA GLN A 75 -4.10 8.54 11.94
C GLN A 75 -4.76 7.22 11.56
N LYS A 76 -5.54 7.19 10.47
CA LYS A 76 -6.28 6.02 9.99
C LYS A 76 -5.66 5.35 8.78
N VAL A 77 -4.94 6.11 7.95
CA VAL A 77 -4.39 5.66 6.68
C VAL A 77 -2.94 6.09 6.54
N ALA A 78 -2.04 5.13 6.50
CA ALA A 78 -0.64 5.35 6.12
C ALA A 78 -0.50 5.14 4.61
N TYR A 79 0.21 6.03 3.93
CA TYR A 79 0.45 5.94 2.50
C TYR A 79 1.93 5.96 2.16
N LEU A 80 2.35 4.96 1.41
CA LEU A 80 3.70 4.79 0.93
C LEU A 80 3.73 5.00 -0.59
N PRO A 81 4.09 6.20 -1.10
CA PRO A 81 4.09 6.50 -2.53
C PRO A 81 5.24 5.78 -3.26
N GLN A 82 5.06 5.56 -4.57
CA GLN A 82 6.05 4.95 -5.46
C GLN A 82 7.37 5.74 -5.49
N SER A 83 7.30 7.04 -5.74
CA SER A 83 8.46 7.91 -5.79
C SER A 83 8.56 8.78 -4.54
N ARG A 84 9.76 8.92 -4.01
CA ARG A 84 10.04 9.70 -2.80
C ARG A 84 11.30 10.52 -3.01
N SER A 85 11.22 11.79 -2.65
CA SER A 85 12.44 12.58 -2.50
C SER A 85 13.27 12.01 -1.35
N VAL A 86 14.59 12.02 -1.49
CA VAL A 86 15.52 11.61 -0.44
C VAL A 86 15.96 12.86 0.31
N PRO A 87 15.36 13.18 1.46
CA PRO A 87 15.75 14.36 2.21
C PRO A 87 17.11 14.15 2.90
N ASN A 88 17.80 15.25 3.16
CA ASN A 88 19.09 15.22 3.87
C ASN A 88 18.87 15.09 5.40
N ILE A 89 18.40 13.93 5.82
CA ILE A 89 18.17 13.58 7.22
C ILE A 89 18.61 12.13 7.48
N THR A 90 18.76 11.76 8.74
CA THR A 90 19.05 10.37 9.12
C THR A 90 17.83 9.46 8.98
N ALA A 91 18.06 8.16 8.83
CA ALA A 91 16.99 7.14 8.78
C ALA A 91 16.07 7.22 10.00
N GLY A 92 16.60 7.33 11.20
CA GLY A 92 15.80 7.47 12.41
C GLY A 92 14.92 8.72 12.43
N ARG A 93 15.41 9.86 11.91
CA ARG A 93 14.59 11.07 11.75
C ARG A 93 13.50 10.89 10.71
N MET A 94 13.79 10.16 9.61
CA MET A 94 12.77 9.84 8.63
C MET A 94 11.64 8.99 9.22
N VAL A 95 12.00 7.96 9.99
CA VAL A 95 11.01 7.10 10.65
C VAL A 95 10.18 7.90 11.67
N LEU A 96 10.80 8.83 12.38
CA LEU A 96 10.11 9.69 13.35
C LEU A 96 9.01 10.56 12.72
N HIS A 97 9.11 10.88 11.42
CA HIS A 97 8.05 11.61 10.71
C HIS A 97 6.71 10.84 10.67
N GLY A 98 6.72 9.51 10.79
CA GLY A 98 5.49 8.73 10.95
C GLY A 98 4.67 9.12 12.19
N ARG A 99 5.28 9.73 13.20
CA ARG A 99 4.60 10.22 14.41
C ARG A 99 3.97 11.61 14.26
N PHE A 100 4.22 12.29 13.13
CA PHE A 100 3.72 13.65 12.89
C PHE A 100 2.21 13.82 13.09
N PRO A 101 1.32 12.90 12.71
CA PRO A 101 -0.12 13.01 12.94
C PRO A 101 -0.53 13.04 14.41
N TYR A 102 0.35 12.64 15.32
CA TYR A 102 0.07 12.61 16.77
C TYR A 102 0.58 13.83 17.53
N LEU A 103 1.37 14.68 16.85
CA LEU A 103 1.91 15.88 17.50
C LEU A 103 0.83 16.95 17.71
N SER A 104 0.81 17.53 18.91
CA SER A 104 0.07 18.74 19.25
C SER A 104 1.00 19.96 19.25
N TYR A 105 0.43 21.17 19.19
CA TYR A 105 1.22 22.39 19.33
C TYR A 105 1.64 22.62 20.78
N PRO A 106 2.92 23.02 21.08
CA PRO A 106 4.06 23.07 20.18
C PRO A 106 4.52 21.65 19.79
N ARG A 107 4.82 21.43 18.49
CA ARG A 107 5.19 20.13 17.93
C ARG A 107 6.51 19.63 18.51
N ARG A 108 6.41 18.76 19.51
CA ARG A 108 7.56 18.11 20.15
C ARG A 108 7.35 16.61 20.19
N TYR A 109 8.35 15.87 19.76
CA TYR A 109 8.37 14.42 19.90
C TYR A 109 8.61 14.05 21.36
N ARG A 110 7.92 13.04 21.84
CA ARG A 110 8.03 12.50 23.20
C ARG A 110 8.96 11.28 23.20
N ARG A 111 9.31 10.82 24.40
CA ARG A 111 10.10 9.62 24.59
C ARG A 111 9.45 8.39 23.93
N GLU A 112 8.14 8.26 24.05
CA GLU A 112 7.36 7.19 23.45
C GLU A 112 7.49 7.17 21.91
N ASP A 113 7.51 8.33 21.24
CA ASP A 113 7.71 8.43 19.79
C ASP A 113 9.07 7.87 19.37
N HIS A 114 10.13 8.16 20.14
CA HIS A 114 11.48 7.62 19.89
C HIS A 114 11.56 6.10 20.18
N GLU A 115 10.82 5.60 21.17
CA GLU A 115 10.72 4.17 21.43
C GLU A 115 9.99 3.44 20.29
N MET A 116 8.95 4.04 19.73
CA MET A 116 8.26 3.51 18.55
C MET A 116 9.15 3.46 17.32
N VAL A 117 9.97 4.49 17.09
CA VAL A 117 10.96 4.50 16.00
C VAL A 117 11.92 3.32 16.15
N ARG A 118 12.42 3.06 17.34
CA ARG A 118 13.30 1.92 17.60
C ARG A 118 12.61 0.59 17.28
N ARG A 119 11.41 0.37 17.82
CA ARG A 119 10.62 -0.85 17.56
C ARG A 119 10.33 -1.05 16.08
N ALA A 120 10.00 0.03 15.36
CA ALA A 120 9.71 -0.06 13.93
C ALA A 120 10.96 -0.40 13.11
N LEU A 121 12.12 0.18 13.45
CA LEU A 121 13.40 -0.15 12.80
C LEU A 121 13.84 -1.59 13.12
N ASP A 122 13.67 -2.04 14.36
CA ASP A 122 13.92 -3.43 14.76
C ASP A 122 13.01 -4.39 13.98
N TRP A 123 11.73 -4.05 13.85
CA TRP A 123 10.72 -4.87 13.16
C TRP A 123 11.08 -5.11 11.68
N VAL A 124 11.63 -4.09 11.00
CA VAL A 124 12.07 -4.21 9.59
C VAL A 124 13.52 -4.71 9.44
N GLY A 125 14.22 -4.99 10.54
CA GLY A 125 15.63 -5.37 10.54
C GLY A 125 16.53 -4.27 9.97
N ALA A 126 16.42 -3.05 10.49
CA ALA A 126 17.16 -1.86 10.05
C ALA A 126 17.60 -0.95 11.23
N ALA A 127 17.70 -1.50 12.44
CA ALA A 127 18.07 -0.74 13.65
C ALA A 127 19.42 -0.05 13.53
N GLU A 128 20.40 -0.73 12.93
CA GLU A 128 21.77 -0.23 12.70
C GLU A 128 21.82 0.97 11.74
N LEU A 129 20.76 1.20 10.97
CA LEU A 129 20.69 2.30 10.02
C LEU A 129 20.21 3.62 10.65
N ALA A 130 19.73 3.61 11.89
CA ALA A 130 19.05 4.75 12.52
C ALA A 130 19.83 6.07 12.43
N SER A 131 21.14 6.05 12.63
CA SER A 131 22.02 7.24 12.59
C SER A 131 22.55 7.57 11.19
N ARG A 132 22.38 6.69 10.19
CA ARG A 132 22.93 6.88 8.85
C ARG A 132 22.10 7.88 8.05
N PRO A 133 22.74 8.76 7.25
CA PRO A 133 22.06 9.62 6.29
C PRO A 133 21.25 8.80 5.29
N LEU A 134 19.99 9.20 5.04
CA LEU A 134 19.10 8.48 4.13
C LEU A 134 19.66 8.40 2.68
N ALA A 135 20.40 9.42 2.27
CA ALA A 135 21.03 9.49 0.95
C ALA A 135 22.11 8.41 0.73
N GLU A 136 22.76 7.94 1.79
CA GLU A 136 23.82 6.94 1.73
C GLU A 136 23.30 5.49 1.73
N LEU A 137 22.01 5.31 1.94
CA LEU A 137 21.40 3.99 2.01
C LEU A 137 21.16 3.43 0.60
N SER A 138 21.29 2.10 0.46
CA SER A 138 20.86 1.42 -0.75
C SER A 138 19.35 1.51 -0.94
N GLY A 139 18.83 1.21 -2.15
CA GLY A 139 17.40 1.21 -2.43
C GLY A 139 16.60 0.33 -1.47
N GLY A 140 17.07 -0.89 -1.22
CA GLY A 140 16.42 -1.82 -0.29
C GLY A 140 16.48 -1.35 1.17
N GLN A 141 17.60 -0.75 1.60
CA GLN A 141 17.70 -0.16 2.94
C GLN A 141 16.75 1.02 3.10
N ARG A 142 16.66 1.91 2.10
CA ARG A 142 15.68 3.01 2.11
C ARG A 142 14.25 2.50 2.16
N GLN A 143 13.94 1.42 1.43
CA GLN A 143 12.61 0.82 1.48
C GLN A 143 12.24 0.35 2.89
N LYS A 144 13.17 -0.32 3.60
CA LYS A 144 12.97 -0.69 5.01
C LYS A 144 12.70 0.52 5.90
N VAL A 145 13.47 1.61 5.73
CA VAL A 145 13.26 2.86 6.50
C VAL A 145 11.88 3.48 6.22
N TYR A 146 11.44 3.50 4.97
CA TYR A 146 10.11 4.01 4.64
C TYR A 146 8.98 3.12 5.18
N LEU A 147 9.18 1.80 5.16
CA LEU A 147 8.22 0.89 5.78
C LEU A 147 8.17 1.12 7.29
N ALA A 148 9.32 1.26 7.96
CA ALA A 148 9.37 1.61 9.39
C ALA A 148 8.67 2.93 9.69
N MET A 149 8.81 3.94 8.83
CA MET A 149 8.07 5.21 8.95
C MET A 149 6.55 4.99 8.90
N ALA A 150 6.07 4.19 7.95
CA ALA A 150 4.65 3.86 7.86
C ALA A 150 4.16 3.05 9.07
N LEU A 151 5.01 2.21 9.66
CA LEU A 151 4.69 1.46 10.88
C LEU A 151 4.55 2.35 12.10
N THR A 152 5.42 3.37 12.25
CA THR A 152 5.34 4.32 13.39
C THR A 152 4.11 5.23 13.31
N GLN A 153 3.47 5.32 12.16
CA GLN A 153 2.19 6.01 12.02
C GLN A 153 1.03 5.24 12.68
N GLU A 154 1.20 3.94 12.98
CA GLU A 154 0.20 3.07 13.64
C GLU A 154 -1.19 3.10 12.99
N ALA A 155 -1.28 3.50 11.75
CA ALA A 155 -2.54 3.53 11.03
C ALA A 155 -3.09 2.10 10.83
N PRO A 156 -4.40 1.87 11.04
CA PRO A 156 -5.01 0.57 10.79
C PRO A 156 -5.06 0.17 9.31
N THR A 157 -4.88 1.12 8.39
CA THR A 157 -4.79 0.85 6.95
C THR A 157 -3.46 1.32 6.41
N LEU A 158 -2.75 0.45 5.67
CA LEU A 158 -1.49 0.76 4.99
C LEU A 158 -1.69 0.62 3.48
N LEU A 159 -1.51 1.72 2.75
CA LEU A 159 -1.54 1.78 1.29
C LEU A 159 -0.11 1.87 0.76
N MET A 160 0.31 0.96 -0.10
CA MET A 160 1.64 0.93 -0.69
C MET A 160 1.57 0.98 -2.22
N ASP A 161 2.11 2.03 -2.80
CA ASP A 161 2.13 2.24 -4.25
C ASP A 161 3.46 1.72 -4.81
N GLU A 162 3.43 0.55 -5.44
CA GLU A 162 4.56 -0.17 -6.04
C GLU A 162 5.76 -0.38 -5.08
N PRO A 163 5.54 -0.99 -3.91
CA PRO A 163 6.59 -1.11 -2.90
C PRO A 163 7.71 -2.08 -3.28
N THR A 164 7.52 -2.89 -4.33
CA THR A 164 8.48 -3.92 -4.79
C THR A 164 9.27 -3.50 -6.02
N THR A 165 8.97 -2.35 -6.62
CA THR A 165 9.64 -1.85 -7.83
C THR A 165 11.12 -1.56 -7.54
N PHE A 166 12.01 -1.95 -8.47
CA PHE A 166 13.48 -1.85 -8.36
C PHE A 166 14.12 -2.68 -7.23
N LEU A 167 13.40 -3.65 -6.66
CA LEU A 167 13.94 -4.59 -5.69
C LEU A 167 14.27 -5.93 -6.36
N ASP A 168 15.35 -6.56 -5.89
CA ASP A 168 15.62 -7.96 -6.22
C ASP A 168 14.56 -8.90 -5.63
N VAL A 169 14.49 -10.14 -6.15
CA VAL A 169 13.47 -11.12 -5.76
C VAL A 169 13.44 -11.36 -4.25
N GLY A 170 14.61 -11.47 -3.60
CA GLY A 170 14.68 -11.67 -2.16
C GLY A 170 14.02 -10.53 -1.38
N ARG A 171 14.29 -9.28 -1.79
CA ARG A 171 13.68 -8.08 -1.19
C ARG A 171 12.18 -7.97 -1.45
N GLN A 172 11.73 -8.35 -2.63
CA GLN A 172 10.30 -8.41 -2.94
C GLN A 172 9.57 -9.37 -2.00
N LEU A 173 10.14 -10.55 -1.74
CA LEU A 173 9.61 -11.53 -0.81
C LEU A 173 9.60 -11.01 0.64
N GLU A 174 10.65 -10.28 1.08
CA GLU A 174 10.68 -9.60 2.39
C GLU A 174 9.51 -8.61 2.54
N VAL A 175 9.23 -7.80 1.52
CA VAL A 175 8.12 -6.83 1.52
C VAL A 175 6.77 -7.55 1.61
N MET A 176 6.58 -8.64 0.86
CA MET A 176 5.35 -9.44 0.92
C MET A 176 5.17 -10.11 2.28
N ALA A 177 6.24 -10.67 2.85
CA ALA A 177 6.20 -11.25 4.20
C ALA A 177 5.84 -10.20 5.26
N ALA A 178 6.38 -8.99 5.14
CA ALA A 178 6.05 -7.86 6.00
C ALA A 178 4.56 -7.46 5.87
N ALA A 179 4.04 -7.39 4.64
CA ALA A 179 2.63 -7.10 4.39
C ALA A 179 1.70 -8.13 5.04
N ARG A 180 1.99 -9.43 4.86
CA ARG A 180 1.23 -10.52 5.49
C ARG A 180 1.27 -10.47 7.00
N ARG A 181 2.44 -10.21 7.59
CA ARG A 181 2.56 -10.07 9.05
C ARG A 181 1.72 -8.92 9.58
N LEU A 182 1.69 -7.77 8.89
CA LEU A 182 0.86 -6.63 9.26
C LEU A 182 -0.65 -6.93 9.15
N ALA A 183 -1.05 -7.66 8.12
CA ALA A 183 -2.42 -8.14 7.99
C ALA A 183 -2.80 -9.08 9.16
N GLN A 184 -1.93 -10.03 9.52
CA GLN A 184 -2.13 -10.91 10.68
C GLN A 184 -2.23 -10.14 12.02
N GLU A 185 -1.60 -8.95 12.11
CA GLU A 185 -1.75 -8.02 13.23
C GLU A 185 -3.07 -7.22 13.17
N GLY A 186 -3.95 -7.51 12.21
CA GLY A 186 -5.28 -6.90 12.06
C GLY A 186 -5.34 -5.65 11.19
N ARG A 187 -4.25 -5.26 10.51
CA ARG A 187 -4.24 -4.10 9.60
C ARG A 187 -4.82 -4.48 8.24
N ALA A 188 -5.45 -3.51 7.57
CA ALA A 188 -5.74 -3.60 6.15
C ALA A 188 -4.49 -3.20 5.37
N VAL A 189 -3.97 -4.07 4.50
CA VAL A 189 -2.78 -3.80 3.69
C VAL A 189 -3.15 -3.81 2.21
N VAL A 190 -2.96 -2.69 1.52
CA VAL A 190 -3.28 -2.56 0.08
C VAL A 190 -2.00 -2.27 -0.68
N MET A 191 -1.69 -3.08 -1.66
CA MET A 191 -0.45 -2.98 -2.43
C MET A 191 -0.72 -2.90 -3.93
N VAL A 192 -0.23 -1.87 -4.58
CA VAL A 192 -0.12 -1.88 -6.05
C VAL A 192 1.08 -2.73 -6.43
N LEU A 193 0.86 -3.77 -7.24
CA LEU A 193 1.89 -4.71 -7.66
C LEU A 193 1.89 -4.88 -9.19
N HIS A 194 3.09 -5.09 -9.77
CA HIS A 194 3.27 -5.37 -11.19
C HIS A 194 3.55 -6.84 -11.47
N ASP A 195 4.19 -7.53 -10.55
CA ASP A 195 4.49 -8.95 -10.65
C ASP A 195 3.24 -9.75 -10.28
N LEU A 196 2.56 -10.31 -11.30
CA LEU A 196 1.33 -11.08 -11.11
C LEU A 196 1.59 -12.36 -10.29
N PRO A 197 2.58 -13.21 -10.58
CA PRO A 197 2.94 -14.36 -9.75
C PRO A 197 3.15 -14.00 -8.27
N LEU A 198 3.89 -12.95 -8.00
CA LEU A 198 4.14 -12.46 -6.64
C LEU A 198 2.84 -12.02 -5.94
N ALA A 199 2.02 -11.23 -6.64
CA ALA A 199 0.75 -10.74 -6.13
C ALA A 199 -0.23 -11.88 -5.82
N MET A 200 -0.45 -12.78 -6.79
CA MET A 200 -1.40 -13.89 -6.67
C MET A 200 -0.99 -14.91 -5.60
N ARG A 201 0.30 -15.04 -5.31
CA ARG A 201 0.79 -15.89 -4.22
C ARG A 201 0.77 -15.19 -2.87
N GLY A 202 0.94 -13.88 -2.85
CA GLY A 202 1.19 -13.08 -1.65
C GLY A 202 -0.05 -12.41 -1.05
N ALA A 203 -1.10 -12.15 -1.82
CA ALA A 203 -2.31 -11.48 -1.36
C ALA A 203 -3.43 -12.47 -0.97
N ASP A 204 -4.39 -11.99 -0.22
CA ASP A 204 -5.65 -12.67 0.09
C ASP A 204 -6.70 -12.32 -0.96
N ASP A 205 -6.83 -11.03 -1.28
CA ASP A 205 -7.72 -10.51 -2.29
C ASP A 205 -6.93 -9.82 -3.43
N ALA A 206 -7.56 -9.75 -4.59
CA ALA A 206 -7.05 -9.01 -5.75
C ALA A 206 -8.12 -8.10 -6.35
N ALA A 207 -7.74 -6.88 -6.72
CA ALA A 207 -8.56 -5.95 -7.48
C ALA A 207 -7.87 -5.65 -8.82
N LEU A 208 -8.45 -6.13 -9.89
CA LEU A 208 -7.94 -5.96 -11.26
C LEU A 208 -8.56 -4.70 -11.88
N LEU A 209 -7.76 -3.66 -12.02
CA LEU A 209 -8.15 -2.39 -12.62
C LEU A 209 -7.80 -2.36 -14.11
N SER A 210 -8.75 -1.97 -14.94
CA SER A 210 -8.56 -1.79 -16.38
C SER A 210 -9.37 -0.59 -16.85
N HIS A 211 -8.74 0.32 -17.60
CA HIS A 211 -9.39 1.53 -18.14
C HIS A 211 -10.21 2.31 -17.10
N GLY A 212 -9.68 2.45 -15.88
CA GLY A 212 -10.33 3.19 -14.80
C GLY A 212 -11.48 2.49 -14.10
N ARG A 213 -11.79 1.23 -14.45
CA ARG A 213 -12.86 0.41 -13.87
C ARG A 213 -12.32 -0.89 -13.29
N LEU A 214 -13.05 -1.50 -12.37
CA LEU A 214 -12.75 -2.86 -11.92
C LEU A 214 -13.18 -3.86 -12.99
N ALA A 215 -12.23 -4.59 -13.55
CA ALA A 215 -12.47 -5.72 -14.44
C ALA A 215 -12.85 -6.98 -13.66
N ALA A 216 -12.24 -7.17 -12.46
CA ALA A 216 -12.58 -8.21 -11.50
C ALA A 216 -12.11 -7.78 -10.10
N TRP A 217 -12.79 -8.24 -9.04
CA TRP A 217 -12.26 -8.16 -7.69
C TRP A 217 -12.90 -9.24 -6.81
N GLY A 218 -12.18 -9.68 -5.80
CA GLY A 218 -12.53 -10.73 -4.86
C GLY A 218 -11.29 -11.44 -4.37
N THR A 219 -11.45 -12.65 -3.86
CA THR A 219 -10.32 -13.50 -3.49
C THR A 219 -9.40 -13.74 -4.68
N VAL A 220 -8.11 -13.96 -4.41
CA VAL A 220 -7.13 -14.32 -5.47
C VAL A 220 -7.66 -15.47 -6.34
N GLU A 221 -8.32 -16.47 -5.73
CA GLU A 221 -8.91 -17.61 -6.43
C GLU A 221 -10.01 -17.20 -7.40
N GLU A 222 -10.94 -16.36 -6.97
CA GLU A 222 -12.05 -15.86 -7.80
C GLU A 222 -11.54 -15.04 -8.97
N VAL A 223 -10.57 -14.14 -8.70
CA VAL A 223 -9.98 -13.29 -9.75
C VAL A 223 -9.19 -14.13 -10.75
N TYR A 224 -8.44 -15.15 -10.31
CA TYR A 224 -7.77 -16.09 -11.20
C TYR A 224 -8.77 -16.87 -12.06
N ALA A 225 -9.78 -17.47 -11.44
CA ALA A 225 -10.81 -18.26 -12.12
C ALA A 225 -11.63 -17.47 -13.13
N SER A 226 -11.76 -16.16 -12.97
CA SER A 226 -12.46 -15.27 -13.90
C SER A 226 -11.83 -15.19 -15.30
N GLY A 227 -10.54 -15.56 -15.45
CA GLY A 227 -9.77 -15.42 -16.69
C GLY A 227 -9.52 -13.96 -17.11
N LYS A 228 -9.94 -12.98 -16.30
CA LYS A 228 -9.80 -11.55 -16.61
C LYS A 228 -8.36 -11.07 -16.61
N ILE A 229 -7.48 -11.71 -15.82
CA ILE A 229 -6.05 -11.37 -15.82
C ILE A 229 -5.47 -11.58 -17.21
N ASP A 230 -5.71 -12.74 -17.81
CA ASP A 230 -5.20 -13.08 -19.15
C ASP A 230 -5.71 -12.07 -20.19
N GLN A 231 -7.00 -11.70 -20.11
CA GLN A 231 -7.61 -10.74 -21.01
C GLN A 231 -7.03 -9.32 -20.87
N VAL A 232 -6.83 -8.86 -19.63
CA VAL A 232 -6.39 -7.48 -19.35
C VAL A 232 -4.91 -7.28 -19.65
N PHE A 233 -4.08 -8.27 -19.37
CA PHE A 233 -2.63 -8.17 -19.56
C PHE A 233 -2.14 -8.76 -20.89
N GLY A 234 -2.98 -9.52 -21.61
CA GLY A 234 -2.59 -10.21 -22.84
C GLY A 234 -1.55 -11.29 -22.60
N VAL A 235 -1.60 -11.95 -21.45
CA VAL A 235 -0.68 -13.04 -21.04
C VAL A 235 -1.48 -14.30 -20.72
N ALA A 236 -0.80 -15.42 -20.61
CA ALA A 236 -1.37 -16.66 -20.10
C ALA A 236 -0.83 -16.91 -18.68
N LEU A 237 -1.56 -16.50 -17.65
CA LEU A 237 -1.19 -16.81 -16.27
C LEU A 237 -1.64 -18.25 -15.95
N ARG A 238 -0.71 -19.05 -15.52
CA ARG A 238 -0.95 -20.46 -15.15
C ARG A 238 -0.53 -20.71 -13.72
N ARG A 239 -1.02 -21.79 -13.13
CA ARG A 239 -0.63 -22.18 -11.77
C ARG A 239 -0.37 -23.67 -11.68
N VAL A 240 0.44 -24.04 -10.72
CA VAL A 240 0.73 -25.44 -10.34
C VAL A 240 0.64 -25.56 -8.82
N GLU A 241 0.03 -26.63 -8.36
CA GLU A 241 -0.04 -26.91 -6.92
C GLU A 241 1.29 -27.48 -6.46
N THR A 242 1.80 -26.96 -5.35
CA THR A 242 3.04 -27.40 -4.71
C THR A 242 2.80 -27.69 -3.24
N ARG A 243 3.78 -28.28 -2.55
CA ARG A 243 3.71 -28.49 -1.09
C ARG A 243 3.52 -27.20 -0.27
N SER A 244 3.89 -26.05 -0.83
CA SER A 244 3.76 -24.72 -0.22
C SER A 244 2.58 -23.91 -0.76
N GLY A 245 1.60 -24.55 -1.42
CA GLY A 245 0.44 -23.93 -2.04
C GLY A 245 0.62 -23.64 -3.53
N TRP A 246 -0.30 -22.85 -4.09
CA TRP A 246 -0.30 -22.51 -5.52
C TRP A 246 0.91 -21.66 -5.89
N GLN A 247 1.58 -22.04 -6.96
CA GLN A 247 2.62 -21.25 -7.62
C GLN A 247 2.10 -20.79 -8.98
N TYR A 248 2.27 -19.50 -9.27
CA TYR A 248 1.81 -18.89 -10.51
C TYR A 248 3.01 -18.61 -11.43
N TYR A 249 2.81 -18.78 -12.74
CA TYR A 249 3.82 -18.57 -13.77
C TYR A 249 3.16 -18.17 -15.09
N TYR A 250 3.94 -17.63 -16.00
CA TYR A 250 3.47 -17.30 -17.35
C TYR A 250 3.65 -18.52 -18.27
N GLY A 251 2.57 -18.92 -18.97
CA GLY A 251 2.53 -20.01 -19.95
C GLY A 251 2.77 -19.53 -21.38
#